data_795eb13b21071b2094dca4339be2295f
#
_entry.id   795eb13b21071b2094dca4339be2295f
#
_cell.length_a   1.000
_cell.length_b   1.000
_cell.length_c   1.000
_cell.angle_alpha   90.00
_cell.angle_beta   90.00
_cell.angle_gamma   90.00
#
_symmetry.space_group_name_H-M   'P 1'
#
loop_
_entity.id
_entity.type
_entity.pdbx_description
1 polymer ?
#
loop_
_entity_poly.entity_id
_entity_poly.type
_entity_poly.pdbx_seq_one_letter_code
_entity_poly.pdbx_strand_id
1 'polypeptide(L)'
;MDTLIEFSGNHPILMIGLMASFFLLVFTEIRRKRQGLTDLGPLDAVRLINNDAVVVDVRNPESYAKGHIVNARNIPADQLERDRLGDAAEHSVLLVDDNGLTAGRAAGKLRGAGLENVFSLRGGLAAWQQENLPLVTGRKKKKGG
;
A
#
# COMPACT_ATOMS: atom_id res chain seq x y z
N MET A 1 7.89 32.71 -32.07
CA MET A 1 8.27 32.89 -30.64
C MET A 1 7.64 34.15 -30.06
N ASP A 2 7.64 35.25 -30.81
CA ASP A 2 7.09 36.51 -30.30
C ASP A 2 5.59 36.47 -29.98
N THR A 3 4.80 35.70 -30.74
CA THR A 3 3.37 35.50 -30.53
C THR A 3 3.05 34.73 -29.22
N LEU A 4 3.88 33.78 -28.80
CA LEU A 4 3.70 33.05 -27.55
C LEU A 4 4.01 33.93 -26.34
N ILE A 5 5.06 34.73 -26.42
CA ILE A 5 5.45 35.68 -25.38
C ILE A 5 4.38 36.78 -25.23
N GLU A 6 3.88 37.29 -26.32
CA GLU A 6 2.82 38.29 -26.36
C GLU A 6 1.50 37.77 -25.81
N PHE A 7 1.12 36.53 -26.19
CA PHE A 7 -0.06 35.85 -25.66
C PHE A 7 0.05 35.61 -24.14
N SER A 8 1.23 35.17 -23.67
CA SER A 8 1.51 34.99 -22.26
C SER A 8 1.35 36.27 -21.43
N GLY A 9 1.83 37.41 -21.98
CA GLY A 9 1.71 38.72 -21.34
C GLY A 9 0.27 39.23 -21.26
N ASN A 10 -0.55 38.92 -22.27
CA ASN A 10 -1.93 39.40 -22.37
C ASN A 10 -2.98 38.57 -21.64
N HIS A 11 -2.65 37.33 -21.31
CA HIS A 11 -3.60 36.38 -20.67
C HIS A 11 -2.98 35.65 -19.45
N PRO A 12 -2.59 36.38 -18.40
CA PRO A 12 -1.91 35.79 -17.26
C PRO A 12 -2.76 34.73 -16.52
N ILE A 13 -4.08 34.93 -16.48
CA ILE A 13 -5.00 33.99 -15.81
C ILE A 13 -5.02 32.65 -16.55
N LEU A 14 -5.04 32.64 -17.88
CA LEU A 14 -5.00 31.42 -18.70
C LEU A 14 -3.66 30.70 -18.54
N MET A 15 -2.56 31.43 -18.45
CA MET A 15 -1.23 30.87 -18.24
C MET A 15 -1.11 30.20 -16.85
N ILE A 16 -1.63 30.85 -15.82
CA ILE A 16 -1.67 30.28 -14.45
C ILE A 16 -2.52 29.00 -14.43
N GLY A 17 -3.68 29.01 -15.08
CA GLY A 17 -4.55 27.84 -15.19
C GLY A 17 -3.86 26.68 -15.92
N LEU A 18 -3.15 26.95 -17.01
CA LEU A 18 -2.39 25.96 -17.78
C LEU A 18 -1.26 25.36 -16.94
N MET A 19 -0.50 26.18 -16.24
CA MET A 19 0.59 25.75 -15.38
C MET A 19 0.07 24.90 -14.21
N ALA A 20 -1.00 25.32 -13.57
CA ALA A 20 -1.63 24.56 -12.49
C ALA A 20 -2.13 23.18 -12.96
N SER A 21 -2.76 23.12 -14.14
CA SER A 21 -3.20 21.87 -14.77
C SER A 21 -2.03 20.95 -15.09
N PHE A 22 -0.94 21.48 -15.63
CA PHE A 22 0.27 20.73 -15.92
C PHE A 22 0.89 20.12 -14.65
N PHE A 23 1.05 20.93 -13.60
CA PHE A 23 1.59 20.45 -12.32
C PHE A 23 0.69 19.39 -11.69
N LEU A 24 -0.63 19.55 -11.80
CA LEU A 24 -1.58 18.54 -11.30
C LEU A 24 -1.42 17.22 -12.04
N LEU A 25 -1.30 17.24 -13.37
CA LEU A 25 -1.07 16.03 -14.18
C LEU A 25 0.24 15.35 -13.82
N VAL A 26 1.32 16.08 -13.73
CA VAL A 26 2.64 15.54 -13.35
C VAL A 26 2.60 14.96 -11.94
N PHE A 27 1.97 15.65 -11.01
CA PHE A 27 1.82 15.18 -9.62
C PHE A 27 1.01 13.89 -9.55
N THR A 28 -0.12 13.81 -10.27
CA THR A 28 -0.95 12.59 -10.31
C THR A 28 -0.20 11.42 -10.95
N GLU A 29 0.58 11.66 -11.98
CA GLU A 29 1.38 10.64 -12.66
C GLU A 29 2.50 10.10 -11.75
N ILE A 30 3.22 10.96 -11.07
CA ILE A 30 4.24 10.57 -10.09
C ILE A 30 3.61 9.75 -8.96
N ARG A 31 2.44 10.18 -8.49
CA ARG A 31 1.71 9.47 -7.44
C ARG A 31 1.28 8.07 -7.89
N ARG A 32 0.76 7.94 -9.12
CA ARG A 32 0.40 6.64 -9.71
C ARG A 32 1.60 5.70 -9.83
N LYS A 33 2.72 6.19 -10.31
CA LYS A 33 3.95 5.38 -10.43
C LYS A 33 4.43 4.89 -9.07
N ARG A 34 4.40 5.73 -8.05
CA ARG A 34 4.77 5.34 -6.68
C ARG A 34 3.83 4.28 -6.11
N GLN A 35 2.53 4.38 -6.35
CA GLN A 35 1.55 3.38 -5.92
C GLN A 35 1.77 2.05 -6.63
N GLY A 36 2.06 2.05 -7.91
CA GLY A 36 2.35 0.84 -8.69
C GLY A 36 3.60 0.09 -8.20
N LEU A 37 4.58 0.80 -7.65
CA LEU A 37 5.80 0.19 -7.09
C LEU A 37 5.58 -0.43 -5.70
N THR A 38 4.53 -0.01 -5.01
CA THR A 38 4.24 -0.45 -3.63
C THR A 38 3.06 -1.42 -3.55
N ASP A 39 2.35 -1.61 -4.65
CA ASP A 39 1.25 -2.54 -4.79
C ASP A 39 1.75 -3.78 -5.54
N LEU A 40 2.08 -4.84 -4.79
CA LEU A 40 2.75 -6.02 -5.29
C LEU A 40 1.79 -7.14 -5.64
N GLY A 41 1.97 -7.76 -6.79
CA GLY A 41 1.29 -9.01 -7.13
C GLY A 41 1.74 -10.16 -6.22
N PRO A 42 0.99 -11.28 -6.19
CA PRO A 42 1.28 -12.38 -5.27
C PRO A 42 2.70 -12.94 -5.36
N LEU A 43 3.24 -13.09 -6.55
CA LEU A 43 4.60 -13.65 -6.73
C LEU A 43 5.68 -12.69 -6.22
N ASP A 44 5.53 -11.39 -6.46
CA ASP A 44 6.45 -10.40 -5.90
C ASP A 44 6.30 -10.27 -4.38
N ALA A 45 5.10 -10.43 -3.87
CA ALA A 45 4.84 -10.49 -2.43
C ALA A 45 5.56 -11.68 -1.77
N VAL A 46 5.56 -12.86 -2.41
CA VAL A 46 6.32 -14.02 -1.92
C VAL A 46 7.81 -13.71 -1.83
N ARG A 47 8.37 -13.06 -2.84
CA ARG A 47 9.78 -12.63 -2.82
C ARG A 47 10.07 -11.69 -1.67
N LEU A 48 9.18 -10.74 -1.44
CA LEU A 48 9.31 -9.79 -0.32
C LEU A 48 9.26 -10.52 1.04
N ILE A 49 8.35 -11.46 1.20
CA ILE A 49 8.23 -12.29 2.41
C ILE A 49 9.50 -13.11 2.63
N ASN A 50 10.06 -13.69 1.59
CA ASN A 50 11.32 -14.44 1.65
C ASN A 50 12.53 -13.57 2.01
N ASN A 51 12.42 -12.27 1.86
CA ASN A 51 13.42 -11.28 2.28
C ASN A 51 13.07 -10.62 3.63
N ASP A 52 12.48 -11.37 4.53
CA ASP A 52 12.19 -10.99 5.92
C ASP A 52 11.12 -9.89 6.08
N ALA A 53 10.26 -9.70 5.10
CA ALA A 53 9.10 -8.81 5.26
C ALA A 53 8.12 -9.34 6.29
N VAL A 54 7.54 -8.45 7.06
CA VAL A 54 6.46 -8.77 8.01
C VAL A 54 5.12 -8.62 7.30
N VAL A 55 4.31 -9.66 7.33
CA VAL A 55 2.95 -9.64 6.78
C VAL A 55 1.98 -9.19 7.87
N VAL A 56 1.17 -8.18 7.55
CA VAL A 56 0.13 -7.67 8.43
C VAL A 56 -1.22 -7.79 7.72
N ASP A 57 -2.10 -8.62 8.28
CA ASP A 57 -3.48 -8.78 7.82
C ASP A 57 -4.35 -7.70 8.48
N VAL A 58 -4.92 -6.83 7.66
CA VAL A 58 -5.70 -5.67 8.13
C VAL A 58 -7.20 -5.95 8.20
N ARG A 59 -7.59 -7.20 8.04
CA ARG A 59 -8.99 -7.65 8.20
C ARG A 59 -9.37 -7.75 9.67
N ASN A 60 -10.67 -7.98 9.92
CA ASN A 60 -11.13 -8.29 11.27
C ASN A 60 -10.58 -9.65 11.76
N PRO A 61 -10.57 -9.89 13.08
CA PRO A 61 -10.05 -11.14 13.64
C PRO A 61 -10.78 -12.40 13.18
N GLU A 62 -12.07 -12.30 12.87
CA GLU A 62 -12.86 -13.44 12.39
C GLU A 62 -12.43 -13.88 11.00
N SER A 63 -12.25 -12.95 10.07
CA SER A 63 -11.76 -13.23 8.72
C SER A 63 -10.34 -13.76 8.75
N TYR A 64 -9.48 -13.19 9.59
CA TYR A 64 -8.12 -13.66 9.81
C TYR A 64 -8.10 -15.13 10.28
N ALA A 65 -8.93 -15.49 11.23
CA ALA A 65 -8.99 -16.86 11.76
C ALA A 65 -9.46 -17.89 10.72
N LYS A 66 -10.29 -17.49 9.76
CA LYS A 66 -10.77 -18.37 8.67
C LYS A 66 -9.70 -18.75 7.66
N GLY A 67 -8.70 -17.92 7.49
CA GLY A 67 -7.59 -18.17 6.59
C GLY A 67 -6.73 -16.94 6.42
N HIS A 68 -5.43 -17.08 6.57
CA HIS A 68 -4.46 -16.00 6.45
C HIS A 68 -3.10 -16.54 5.97
N ILE A 69 -2.24 -15.65 5.52
CA ILE A 69 -0.88 -16.01 5.13
C ILE A 69 -0.10 -16.46 6.38
N VAL A 70 0.71 -17.48 6.23
CA VAL A 70 1.52 -18.01 7.33
C VAL A 70 2.39 -16.90 7.97
N ASN A 71 2.44 -16.88 9.29
CA ASN A 71 3.13 -15.86 10.10
C ASN A 71 2.59 -14.42 9.98
N ALA A 72 1.45 -14.20 9.30
CA ALA A 72 0.82 -12.90 9.27
C ALA A 72 0.34 -12.47 10.67
N ARG A 73 0.58 -11.21 10.99
CA ARG A 73 0.03 -10.58 12.19
C ARG A 73 -1.34 -9.99 11.84
N ASN A 74 -2.30 -10.08 12.74
CA ASN A 74 -3.61 -9.45 12.55
C ASN A 74 -3.66 -8.11 13.29
N ILE A 75 -3.67 -7.05 12.54
CA ILE A 75 -3.90 -5.69 13.03
C ILE A 75 -4.98 -5.08 12.16
N PRO A 76 -6.25 -5.01 12.62
CA PRO A 76 -7.33 -4.43 11.84
C PRO A 76 -7.00 -3.00 11.37
N ALA A 77 -7.50 -2.63 10.18
CA ALA A 77 -7.15 -1.37 9.52
C ALA A 77 -7.47 -0.13 10.38
N ASP A 78 -8.53 -0.17 11.17
CA ASP A 78 -8.93 0.89 12.09
C ASP A 78 -8.00 1.06 13.30
N GLN A 79 -7.22 0.03 13.62
CA GLN A 79 -6.23 0.02 14.71
C GLN A 79 -4.78 0.13 14.18
N LEU A 80 -4.61 0.21 12.87
CA LEU A 80 -3.29 0.21 12.24
C LEU A 80 -2.65 1.60 12.31
N GLU A 81 -1.69 1.72 13.20
CA GLU A 81 -0.84 2.89 13.37
C GLU A 81 0.62 2.45 13.43
N ARG A 82 1.54 3.37 13.19
CA ARG A 82 2.97 3.10 13.23
C ARG A 82 3.39 2.42 14.54
N ASP A 83 2.87 2.88 15.67
CA ASP A 83 3.22 2.37 17.00
C ASP A 83 2.73 0.92 17.20
N ARG A 84 1.65 0.54 16.54
CA ARG A 84 1.12 -0.84 16.59
C ARG A 84 1.99 -1.84 15.84
N LEU A 85 2.80 -1.40 14.91
CA LEU A 85 3.73 -2.23 14.16
C LEU A 85 4.93 -2.65 15.01
N GLY A 86 5.31 -1.85 16.00
CA GLY A 86 6.45 -2.15 16.86
C GLY A 86 7.73 -2.40 16.06
N ASP A 87 8.35 -3.55 16.28
CA ASP A 87 9.55 -4.00 15.56
C ASP A 87 9.32 -4.21 14.05
N ALA A 88 8.09 -4.48 13.62
CA ALA A 88 7.77 -4.64 12.21
C ALA A 88 8.05 -3.35 11.40
N ALA A 89 7.98 -2.18 12.02
CA ALA A 89 8.28 -0.91 11.37
C ALA A 89 9.74 -0.78 10.90
N GLU A 90 10.65 -1.59 11.43
CA GLU A 90 12.07 -1.66 11.04
C GLU A 90 12.30 -2.56 9.81
N HIS A 91 11.31 -3.34 9.44
CA HIS A 91 11.34 -4.24 8.29
C HIS A 91 10.46 -3.73 7.15
N SER A 92 10.52 -4.40 6.00
CA SER A 92 9.50 -4.24 4.99
C SER A 92 8.18 -4.82 5.50
N VAL A 93 7.09 -4.10 5.31
CA VAL A 93 5.75 -4.49 5.77
C VAL A 93 4.85 -4.72 4.57
N LEU A 94 4.22 -5.88 4.50
CA LEU A 94 3.23 -6.20 3.49
C LEU A 94 1.84 -6.21 4.14
N LEU A 95 0.98 -5.28 3.74
CA LEU A 95 -0.41 -5.22 4.19
C LEU A 95 -1.29 -6.05 3.28
N VAL A 96 -2.16 -6.84 3.87
CA VAL A 96 -3.01 -7.81 3.19
C VAL A 96 -4.45 -7.67 3.64
N ASP A 97 -5.37 -7.67 2.68
CA ASP A 97 -6.82 -7.73 2.89
C ASP A 97 -7.47 -8.69 1.88
N ASP A 98 -8.79 -8.66 1.75
CA ASP A 98 -9.50 -9.57 0.83
C ASP A 98 -9.25 -9.25 -0.65
N ASN A 99 -9.20 -7.96 -1.02
CA ASN A 99 -9.19 -7.51 -2.42
C ASN A 99 -8.11 -6.45 -2.75
N GLY A 100 -7.33 -6.01 -1.79
CA GLY A 100 -6.27 -5.01 -1.96
C GLY A 100 -6.67 -3.56 -1.73
N LEU A 101 -7.95 -3.21 -1.63
CA LEU A 101 -8.40 -1.82 -1.50
C LEU A 101 -8.08 -1.23 -0.13
N THR A 102 -8.47 -1.92 0.94
CA THR A 102 -8.22 -1.47 2.31
C THR A 102 -6.72 -1.47 2.63
N ALA A 103 -6.00 -2.51 2.22
CA ALA A 103 -4.56 -2.59 2.39
C ALA A 103 -3.82 -1.47 1.64
N GLY A 104 -4.23 -1.16 0.43
CA GLY A 104 -3.66 -0.06 -0.36
C GLY A 104 -3.83 1.31 0.30
N ARG A 105 -5.01 1.58 0.84
CA ARG A 105 -5.29 2.81 1.60
C ARG A 105 -4.48 2.90 2.89
N ALA A 106 -4.42 1.80 3.63
CA ALA A 106 -3.65 1.72 4.87
C ALA A 106 -2.15 1.90 4.61
N ALA A 107 -1.61 1.31 3.55
CA ALA A 107 -0.23 1.50 3.14
C ALA A 107 0.08 2.97 2.81
N GLY A 108 -0.82 3.64 2.09
CA GLY A 108 -0.70 5.07 1.80
C GLY A 108 -0.69 5.93 3.05
N LYS A 109 -1.54 5.62 4.03
CA LYS A 109 -1.60 6.30 5.32
C LYS A 109 -0.31 6.14 6.12
N LEU A 110 0.23 4.92 6.19
CA LEU A 110 1.49 4.64 6.89
C LEU A 110 2.68 5.33 6.21
N ARG A 111 2.72 5.37 4.90
CA ARG A 111 3.75 6.14 4.17
C ARG A 111 3.67 7.63 4.46
N GLY A 112 2.47 8.19 4.55
CA GLY A 112 2.24 9.56 4.97
C GLY A 112 2.71 9.84 6.40
N ALA A 113 2.73 8.81 7.27
CA ALA A 113 3.24 8.88 8.63
C ALA A 113 4.78 8.64 8.74
N GLY A 114 5.48 8.49 7.60
CA GLY A 114 6.93 8.39 7.54
C GLY A 114 7.50 6.98 7.35
N LEU A 115 6.66 5.95 7.20
CA LEU A 115 7.11 4.60 6.88
C LEU A 115 7.32 4.44 5.37
N GLU A 116 8.54 4.16 4.93
CA GLU A 116 8.91 4.07 3.52
C GLU A 116 8.72 2.67 2.94
N ASN A 117 8.98 1.62 3.71
CA ASN A 117 8.99 0.23 3.27
C ASN A 117 7.65 -0.46 3.54
N VAL A 118 6.56 0.15 3.12
CA VAL A 118 5.20 -0.39 3.26
C VAL A 118 4.65 -0.73 1.88
N PHE A 119 4.19 -1.95 1.74
CA PHE A 119 3.64 -2.51 0.50
C PHE A 119 2.24 -3.06 0.76
N SER A 120 1.45 -3.17 -0.29
CA SER A 120 0.15 -3.83 -0.26
C SER A 120 0.10 -4.99 -1.25
N LEU A 121 -0.66 -6.03 -0.92
CA LEU A 121 -0.88 -7.17 -1.82
C LEU A 121 -1.95 -6.80 -2.86
N ARG A 122 -1.55 -6.70 -4.11
CA ARG A 122 -2.46 -6.42 -5.23
C ARG A 122 -3.50 -7.53 -5.37
N GLY A 123 -4.77 -7.13 -5.38
CA GLY A 123 -5.88 -8.06 -5.47
C GLY A 123 -6.14 -8.85 -4.19
N GLY A 124 -5.37 -8.61 -3.12
CA GLY A 124 -5.54 -9.20 -1.80
C GLY A 124 -5.46 -10.73 -1.78
N LEU A 125 -6.09 -11.34 -0.80
CA LEU A 125 -6.10 -12.80 -0.65
C LEU A 125 -6.84 -13.50 -1.80
N ALA A 126 -7.76 -12.84 -2.48
CA ALA A 126 -8.39 -13.40 -3.67
C ALA A 126 -7.35 -13.69 -4.77
N ALA A 127 -6.44 -12.74 -5.05
CA ALA A 127 -5.35 -12.93 -6.00
C ALA A 127 -4.33 -13.97 -5.50
N TRP A 128 -4.05 -13.98 -4.21
CA TRP A 128 -3.17 -14.95 -3.56
C TRP A 128 -3.66 -16.39 -3.78
N GLN A 129 -4.95 -16.62 -3.57
CA GLN A 129 -5.57 -17.94 -3.80
C GLN A 129 -5.64 -18.33 -5.27
N GLN A 130 -5.81 -17.38 -6.18
CA GLN A 130 -5.77 -17.63 -7.63
C GLN A 130 -4.41 -18.16 -8.11
N GLU A 131 -3.33 -17.77 -7.45
CA GLU A 131 -1.98 -18.29 -7.69
C GLU A 131 -1.70 -19.60 -6.93
N ASN A 132 -2.72 -20.22 -6.35
CA ASN A 132 -2.61 -21.46 -5.57
C ASN A 132 -1.63 -21.37 -4.38
N LEU A 133 -1.48 -20.18 -3.81
CA LEU A 133 -0.65 -19.97 -2.64
C LEU A 133 -1.41 -20.33 -1.36
N PRO A 134 -0.75 -20.96 -0.36
CA PRO A 134 -1.42 -21.51 0.79
C PRO A 134 -1.87 -20.46 1.80
N LEU A 135 -2.97 -20.75 2.49
CA LEU A 135 -3.41 -20.06 3.69
C LEU A 135 -3.41 -21.03 4.86
N VAL A 136 -3.19 -20.51 6.04
CA VAL A 136 -3.33 -21.25 7.31
C VAL A 136 -4.53 -20.73 8.07
N THR A 137 -5.11 -21.57 8.93
CA THR A 137 -6.28 -21.23 9.75
C THR A 137 -5.92 -21.11 11.22
N GLY A 138 -6.77 -20.45 11.98
CA GLY A 138 -6.68 -20.35 13.43
C GLY A 138 -6.04 -19.04 13.91
N ARG A 139 -6.25 -18.75 15.19
CA ARG A 139 -5.59 -17.63 15.86
C ARG A 139 -4.15 -18.00 16.17
N LYS A 140 -3.23 -17.07 15.97
CA LYS A 140 -1.86 -17.24 16.45
C LYS A 140 -1.93 -17.53 17.95
N LYS A 141 -1.55 -18.74 18.38
CA LYS A 141 -1.37 -19.02 19.80
C LYS A 141 -0.35 -18.00 20.32
N LYS A 142 -0.74 -17.17 21.28
CA LYS A 142 0.24 -16.49 22.12
C LYS A 142 1.16 -17.59 22.62
N LYS A 143 2.41 -17.60 22.22
CA LYS A 143 3.41 -18.34 22.97
C LYS A 143 3.35 -17.77 24.37
N GLY A 144 2.73 -18.51 25.27
CA GLY A 144 2.83 -18.26 26.69
C GLY A 144 4.30 -18.24 27.01
N GLY A 145 4.75 -17.11 27.51
CA GLY A 145 6.13 -16.90 27.93
C GLY A 145 6.52 -17.87 29.02
#